data_a47baa0b8f0273bdc33ebdad104adf67
#
_entry.id   a47baa0b8f0273bdc33ebdad104adf67
#
_cell.length_a   1.000
_cell.length_b   1.000
_cell.length_c   1.000
_cell.angle_alpha   90.00
_cell.angle_beta   90.00
_cell.angle_gamma   90.00
#
_symmetry.space_group_name_H-M   'P 1'
#
loop_
_entity.id
_entity.type
_entity.pdbx_description
1 polymer ?
#
loop_
_entity_poly.entity_id
_entity_poly.type
_entity_poly.pdbx_seq_one_letter_code
_entity_poly.pdbx_strand_id
1 'polypeptide(L)'
;MEIIEEIKGKTGMPYGMICRVMRIPLATLGRWRRRRKENCPLLNRPGPKKVEPFDPSTLEAEIRLLEHGTKRSEGVTELYGRYQGSLSRRDLSRMVGQVRQEVTANHRKNLRRIEWLVPGVVWVTDVTEYDLGMAGKIHLQNTQDLGSRYKFPPLSGECSVGEEIAGYLSERFCRFGPPLFLKRDNGGNLNHGAVNGVLAEFFVLPLNSPVYYAPYNGAIEESQRELKACLREKLIPDLPDLENHSMAVYAEVAAHDLNHRLRPCLNGKTSCQVFFSPGERPVFSKLERREIYDILLERVERILVSMNQFDKSAREAAWRIAVEFYLQSKGFIKVHIPRKVSPNLTPIFDS
;
A
#
# COMPACT_ATOMS: atom_id res chain seq x y z
N MET A 1 7.62 9.65 59.40
CA MET A 1 6.47 8.80 59.69
C MET A 1 6.43 8.50 61.19
N GLU A 2 7.52 8.16 61.83
CA GLU A 2 7.62 7.88 63.26
C GLU A 2 7.04 9.02 64.14
N ILE A 3 7.43 10.26 63.87
CA ILE A 3 6.88 11.45 64.55
C ILE A 3 5.35 11.53 64.45
N ILE A 4 4.76 11.19 63.33
CA ILE A 4 3.30 11.20 63.14
C ILE A 4 2.63 10.13 64.02
N GLU A 5 3.21 8.94 64.07
CA GLU A 5 2.71 7.84 64.92
C GLU A 5 2.89 8.18 66.40
N GLU A 6 4.01 8.80 66.78
CA GLU A 6 4.24 9.26 68.16
C GLU A 6 3.26 10.32 68.59
N ILE A 7 3.00 11.34 67.76
CA ILE A 7 2.01 12.37 68.03
C ILE A 7 0.61 11.71 68.18
N LYS A 8 0.27 10.77 67.28
CA LYS A 8 -0.99 10.05 67.36
C LYS A 8 -1.12 9.28 68.66
N GLY A 9 -0.05 8.61 69.10
CA GLY A 9 -0.04 7.86 70.39
C GLY A 9 -0.18 8.76 71.60
N LYS A 10 0.50 9.91 71.62
CA LYS A 10 0.51 10.86 72.77
C LYS A 10 -0.76 11.70 72.83
N THR A 11 -1.38 12.07 71.71
CA THR A 11 -2.45 13.07 71.71
C THR A 11 -3.82 12.50 71.37
N GLY A 12 -3.91 11.28 70.84
CA GLY A 12 -5.16 10.70 70.33
C GLY A 12 -5.71 11.37 69.08
N MET A 13 -5.08 12.42 68.52
CA MET A 13 -5.56 13.20 67.38
C MET A 13 -5.76 12.34 66.12
N PRO A 14 -6.82 12.63 65.33
CA PRO A 14 -6.99 11.98 64.04
C PRO A 14 -5.82 12.27 63.07
N TYR A 15 -5.39 11.29 62.29
CA TYR A 15 -4.29 11.46 61.31
C TYR A 15 -4.52 12.63 60.34
N GLY A 16 -5.79 12.89 59.96
CA GLY A 16 -6.15 14.03 59.09
C GLY A 16 -5.78 15.38 59.72
N MET A 17 -5.92 15.53 61.04
CA MET A 17 -5.59 16.75 61.78
C MET A 17 -4.06 16.89 61.90
N ILE A 18 -3.38 15.82 62.28
CA ILE A 18 -1.88 15.80 62.39
C ILE A 18 -1.26 16.12 61.02
N CYS A 19 -1.73 15.49 59.96
CA CYS A 19 -1.25 15.74 58.59
C CYS A 19 -1.50 17.19 58.14
N ARG A 20 -2.65 17.79 58.52
CA ARG A 20 -2.98 19.18 58.21
C ARG A 20 -1.99 20.14 58.91
N VAL A 21 -1.72 19.91 60.20
CA VAL A 21 -0.74 20.72 60.95
C VAL A 21 0.66 20.58 60.39
N MET A 22 1.07 19.38 60.04
CA MET A 22 2.39 19.10 59.46
C MET A 22 2.48 19.43 57.96
N ARG A 23 1.44 19.94 57.33
CA ARG A 23 1.33 20.24 55.90
C ARG A 23 1.72 19.05 55.00
N ILE A 24 1.32 17.85 55.41
CA ILE A 24 1.54 16.60 54.67
C ILE A 24 0.20 16.14 54.14
N PRO A 25 0.04 15.89 52.82
CA PRO A 25 -1.20 15.31 52.27
C PRO A 25 -1.51 13.95 52.93
N LEU A 26 -2.74 13.74 53.38
CA LEU A 26 -3.17 12.47 54.03
C LEU A 26 -2.89 11.25 53.12
N ALA A 27 -3.07 11.41 51.81
CA ALA A 27 -2.73 10.39 50.80
C ALA A 27 -1.23 9.99 50.84
N THR A 28 -0.34 10.93 51.19
CA THR A 28 1.11 10.67 51.30
C THR A 28 1.37 9.79 52.53
N LEU A 29 0.71 10.04 53.69
CA LEU A 29 0.82 9.19 54.84
C LEU A 29 0.28 7.77 54.55
N GLY A 30 -0.87 7.66 53.87
CA GLY A 30 -1.39 6.37 53.43
C GLY A 30 -0.42 5.57 52.57
N ARG A 31 0.25 6.26 51.63
CA ARG A 31 1.29 5.67 50.77
C ARG A 31 2.48 5.19 51.59
N TRP A 32 3.00 6.01 52.55
CA TRP A 32 4.12 5.64 53.40
C TRP A 32 3.78 4.44 54.32
N ARG A 33 2.57 4.35 54.83
CA ARG A 33 2.10 3.19 55.62
C ARG A 33 2.04 1.92 54.85
N ARG A 34 1.56 1.99 53.59
CA ARG A 34 1.50 0.83 52.68
C ARG A 34 2.95 0.35 52.42
N ARG A 35 3.84 1.26 52.04
CA ARG A 35 5.23 0.93 51.74
C ARG A 35 5.96 0.32 52.94
N ARG A 36 5.67 0.81 54.14
CA ARG A 36 6.25 0.24 55.35
C ARG A 36 5.79 -1.20 55.59
N LYS A 37 4.49 -1.49 55.31
CA LYS A 37 3.96 -2.85 55.41
C LYS A 37 4.62 -3.79 54.37
N GLU A 38 4.98 -3.27 53.22
CA GLU A 38 5.61 -3.98 52.13
C GLU A 38 7.13 -4.02 52.22
N ASN A 39 7.73 -3.58 53.38
CA ASN A 39 9.17 -3.45 53.57
C ASN A 39 9.89 -2.64 52.49
N CYS A 40 9.18 -1.69 51.86
CA CYS A 40 9.72 -0.82 50.85
C CYS A 40 10.21 0.52 51.44
N PRO A 41 11.25 1.18 50.86
CA PRO A 41 11.67 2.51 51.27
C PRO A 41 10.51 3.50 51.20
N LEU A 42 10.31 4.34 52.24
CA LEU A 42 9.21 5.32 52.32
C LEU A 42 9.19 6.32 51.17
N LEU A 43 10.37 6.71 50.69
CA LEU A 43 10.56 7.60 49.56
C LEU A 43 11.21 6.83 48.42
N ASN A 44 10.79 7.15 47.20
CA ASN A 44 11.55 6.68 46.03
C ASN A 44 12.90 7.43 45.99
N ARG A 45 13.94 6.76 45.56
CA ARG A 45 15.21 7.44 45.26
C ARG A 45 14.91 8.48 44.15
N PRO A 46 15.35 9.75 44.37
CA PRO A 46 15.26 10.74 43.29
C PRO A 46 16.15 10.34 42.12
N GLY A 47 15.67 10.53 40.93
CA GLY A 47 16.43 10.26 39.72
C GLY A 47 15.78 9.18 38.81
N PRO A 48 16.30 9.02 37.61
CA PRO A 48 15.85 8.00 36.67
C PRO A 48 16.09 6.59 37.26
N LYS A 49 15.20 5.68 36.99
CA LYS A 49 15.37 4.26 37.33
C LYS A 49 16.69 3.76 36.70
N LYS A 50 17.44 2.95 37.46
CA LYS A 50 18.61 2.26 36.92
C LYS A 50 18.14 1.41 35.74
N VAL A 51 18.67 1.69 34.55
CA VAL A 51 18.39 0.93 33.34
C VAL A 51 19.27 -0.30 33.35
N GLU A 52 18.69 -1.48 33.14
CA GLU A 52 19.44 -2.72 32.97
C GLU A 52 20.19 -2.65 31.63
N PRO A 53 21.48 -3.01 31.62
CA PRO A 53 22.23 -3.07 30.39
C PRO A 53 21.60 -4.12 29.46
N PHE A 54 21.44 -3.80 28.18
CA PHE A 54 20.99 -4.74 27.17
C PHE A 54 21.85 -4.58 25.91
N ASP A 55 21.91 -5.64 25.12
CA ASP A 55 22.60 -5.62 23.84
C ASP A 55 21.61 -5.27 22.71
N PRO A 56 21.79 -4.12 22.04
CA PRO A 56 20.96 -3.72 20.91
C PRO A 56 20.95 -4.73 19.77
N SER A 57 22.04 -5.46 19.55
CA SER A 57 22.15 -6.44 18.47
C SER A 57 21.22 -7.64 18.67
N THR A 58 21.00 -8.05 19.91
CA THR A 58 20.05 -9.11 20.27
C THR A 58 18.62 -8.69 19.94
N LEU A 59 18.23 -7.46 20.28
CA LEU A 59 16.91 -6.92 19.95
C LEU A 59 16.73 -6.79 18.43
N GLU A 60 17.75 -6.33 17.70
CA GLU A 60 17.69 -6.25 16.24
C GLU A 60 17.49 -7.63 15.60
N ALA A 61 18.25 -8.63 16.05
CA ALA A 61 18.14 -9.99 15.58
C ALA A 61 16.72 -10.56 15.84
N GLU A 62 16.17 -10.32 17.03
CA GLU A 62 14.82 -10.73 17.38
C GLU A 62 13.77 -10.05 16.47
N ILE A 63 13.87 -8.73 16.28
CA ILE A 63 12.93 -8.02 15.38
C ILE A 63 13.03 -8.56 13.95
N ARG A 64 14.22 -8.87 13.45
CA ARG A 64 14.40 -9.43 12.10
C ARG A 64 13.77 -10.82 11.97
N LEU A 65 13.83 -11.65 13.01
CA LEU A 65 13.16 -12.95 13.04
C LEU A 65 11.63 -12.85 13.06
N LEU A 66 11.09 -11.79 13.69
CA LEU A 66 9.65 -11.56 13.77
C LEU A 66 9.05 -10.96 12.49
N GLU A 67 9.89 -10.45 11.56
CA GLU A 67 9.46 -9.89 10.29
C GLU A 67 9.40 -10.98 9.20
N HIS A 68 8.25 -11.59 9.03
CA HIS A 68 8.00 -12.59 7.99
C HIS A 68 7.35 -11.94 6.76
N GLY A 69 8.16 -11.38 5.87
CA GLY A 69 7.67 -10.72 4.66
C GLY A 69 6.77 -9.52 4.99
N THR A 70 5.48 -9.57 4.62
CA THR A 70 4.49 -8.52 4.91
C THR A 70 3.75 -8.71 6.24
N LYS A 71 3.88 -9.86 6.89
CA LYS A 71 3.18 -10.18 8.14
C LYS A 71 4.13 -10.08 9.33
N ARG A 72 3.69 -9.36 10.34
CA ARG A 72 4.40 -9.20 11.62
C ARG A 72 3.77 -10.12 12.64
N SER A 73 4.59 -10.93 13.32
CA SER A 73 4.10 -11.83 14.37
C SER A 73 3.85 -11.10 15.68
N GLU A 74 4.61 -10.05 16.00
CA GLU A 74 4.47 -9.32 17.25
C GLU A 74 4.57 -7.80 17.08
N GLY A 75 3.82 -7.08 17.92
CA GLY A 75 3.81 -5.61 17.98
C GLY A 75 4.81 -5.03 18.99
N VAL A 76 4.99 -3.70 18.97
CA VAL A 76 5.83 -2.97 19.94
C VAL A 76 5.36 -3.19 21.38
N THR A 77 4.06 -3.37 21.62
CA THR A 77 3.50 -3.57 22.96
C THR A 77 3.96 -4.91 23.55
N GLU A 78 3.98 -5.95 22.74
CA GLU A 78 4.43 -7.29 23.11
C GLU A 78 5.94 -7.30 23.41
N LEU A 79 6.73 -6.75 22.50
CA LEU A 79 8.18 -6.59 22.69
C LEU A 79 8.51 -5.76 23.94
N TYR A 80 7.71 -4.72 24.23
CA TYR A 80 7.94 -3.88 25.41
C TYR A 80 7.77 -4.66 26.72
N GLY A 81 6.91 -5.63 26.79
CA GLY A 81 6.78 -6.51 27.95
C GLY A 81 8.10 -7.17 28.34
N ARG A 82 8.93 -7.53 27.36
CA ARG A 82 10.24 -8.16 27.56
C ARG A 82 11.37 -7.17 27.88
N TYR A 83 11.32 -5.97 27.33
CA TYR A 83 12.39 -4.97 27.39
C TYR A 83 12.12 -3.76 28.30
N GLN A 84 11.01 -3.76 29.08
CA GLN A 84 10.60 -2.62 29.91
C GLN A 84 11.60 -2.26 31.05
N GLY A 85 12.48 -3.16 31.44
CA GLY A 85 13.54 -2.93 32.41
C GLY A 85 14.74 -2.19 31.81
N SER A 86 15.01 -2.38 30.53
CA SER A 86 16.21 -1.94 29.83
C SER A 86 15.95 -0.73 28.90
N LEU A 87 14.75 -0.59 28.36
CA LEU A 87 14.39 0.46 27.41
C LEU A 87 13.12 1.20 27.78
N SER A 88 13.04 2.49 27.41
CA SER A 88 11.77 3.19 27.39
C SER A 88 10.93 2.69 26.20
N ARG A 89 9.58 2.75 26.34
CA ARG A 89 8.67 2.38 25.23
C ARG A 89 8.93 3.21 23.96
N ARG A 90 9.35 4.47 24.14
CA ARG A 90 9.66 5.37 23.02
C ARG A 90 10.92 4.92 22.27
N ASP A 91 11.98 4.56 23.01
CA ASP A 91 13.24 4.11 22.40
C ASP A 91 13.06 2.76 21.73
N LEU A 92 12.35 1.81 22.37
CA LEU A 92 12.00 0.55 21.75
C LEU A 92 11.20 0.76 20.45
N SER A 93 10.19 1.64 20.47
CA SER A 93 9.39 1.92 19.26
C SER A 93 10.24 2.50 18.14
N ARG A 94 11.21 3.38 18.48
CA ARG A 94 12.14 3.95 17.50
C ARG A 94 13.05 2.88 16.90
N MET A 95 13.65 2.00 17.70
CA MET A 95 14.51 0.91 17.24
C MET A 95 13.74 -0.08 16.38
N VAL A 96 12.56 -0.51 16.81
CA VAL A 96 11.69 -1.39 16.03
C VAL A 96 11.34 -0.75 14.69
N GLY A 97 11.03 0.56 14.69
CA GLY A 97 10.75 1.31 13.47
C GLY A 97 11.93 1.34 12.50
N GLN A 98 13.14 1.59 13.00
CA GLN A 98 14.38 1.61 12.21
C GLN A 98 14.66 0.25 11.57
N VAL A 99 14.68 -0.82 12.37
CA VAL A 99 14.94 -2.18 11.85
C VAL A 99 13.90 -2.59 10.82
N ARG A 100 12.63 -2.31 11.06
CA ARG A 100 11.54 -2.58 10.10
C ARG A 100 11.65 -1.79 8.81
N GLN A 101 12.07 -0.53 8.89
CA GLN A 101 12.34 0.27 7.69
C GLN A 101 13.48 -0.33 6.86
N GLU A 102 14.56 -0.77 7.51
CA GLU A 102 15.68 -1.43 6.83
C GLU A 102 15.26 -2.76 6.18
N VAL A 103 14.54 -3.62 6.92
CA VAL A 103 14.02 -4.89 6.38
C VAL A 103 13.13 -4.62 5.17
N THR A 104 12.21 -3.66 5.28
CA THR A 104 11.32 -3.27 4.19
C THR A 104 12.09 -2.70 2.99
N ALA A 105 13.09 -1.84 3.24
CA ALA A 105 13.92 -1.26 2.18
C ALA A 105 14.74 -2.33 1.46
N ASN A 106 15.31 -3.28 2.21
CA ASN A 106 16.05 -4.40 1.64
C ASN A 106 15.14 -5.34 0.85
N HIS A 107 13.94 -5.61 1.37
CA HIS A 107 12.94 -6.38 0.63
C HIS A 107 12.57 -5.69 -0.69
N ARG A 108 12.29 -4.39 -0.67
CA ARG A 108 11.98 -3.60 -1.88
C ARG A 108 13.13 -3.62 -2.91
N LYS A 109 14.39 -3.56 -2.46
CA LYS A 109 15.56 -3.67 -3.35
C LYS A 109 15.67 -5.04 -4.03
N ASN A 110 15.16 -6.07 -3.37
CA ASN A 110 15.17 -7.45 -3.86
C ASN A 110 13.89 -7.84 -4.61
N LEU A 111 12.91 -6.92 -4.77
CA LEU A 111 11.75 -7.16 -5.61
C LEU A 111 12.08 -6.93 -7.07
N ARG A 112 11.63 -7.86 -7.90
CA ARG A 112 11.58 -7.65 -9.33
C ARG A 112 10.70 -6.43 -9.63
N ARG A 113 11.22 -5.48 -10.41
CA ARG A 113 10.52 -4.25 -10.75
C ARG A 113 10.40 -4.10 -12.26
N ILE A 114 9.20 -3.74 -12.72
CA ILE A 114 8.96 -3.37 -14.12
C ILE A 114 8.88 -1.85 -14.20
N GLU A 115 9.69 -1.28 -15.06
CA GLU A 115 9.66 0.12 -15.44
C GLU A 115 8.93 0.24 -16.79
N TRP A 116 7.85 0.99 -16.81
CA TRP A 116 7.03 1.23 -18.00
C TRP A 116 7.56 2.46 -18.70
N LEU A 117 8.02 2.31 -19.94
CA LEU A 117 8.76 3.35 -20.66
C LEU A 117 7.92 4.12 -21.66
N VAL A 118 6.91 3.47 -22.25
CA VAL A 118 6.18 4.03 -23.39
C VAL A 118 4.71 4.23 -23.03
N PRO A 119 4.17 5.47 -23.17
CA PRO A 119 2.77 5.76 -22.92
C PRO A 119 1.85 5.15 -23.99
N GLY A 120 0.61 4.86 -23.60
CA GLY A 120 -0.43 4.36 -24.51
C GLY A 120 -0.34 2.87 -24.84
N VAL A 121 0.70 2.16 -24.39
CA VAL A 121 0.86 0.71 -24.67
C VAL A 121 0.09 -0.14 -23.69
N VAL A 122 0.20 0.13 -22.40
CA VAL A 122 -0.46 -0.65 -21.35
C VAL A 122 -1.21 0.27 -20.40
N TRP A 123 -2.52 0.08 -20.34
CA TRP A 123 -3.33 0.68 -19.30
C TRP A 123 -3.61 -0.34 -18.21
N VAL A 124 -3.83 0.16 -17.01
CA VAL A 124 -4.26 -0.65 -15.87
C VAL A 124 -5.56 -0.08 -15.33
N THR A 125 -6.49 -0.96 -14.98
CA THR A 125 -7.79 -0.58 -14.45
C THR A 125 -8.14 -1.41 -13.23
N ASP A 126 -8.75 -0.77 -12.24
CA ASP A 126 -9.19 -1.42 -11.01
C ASP A 126 -10.25 -0.58 -10.31
N VAL A 127 -11.07 -1.24 -9.49
CA VAL A 127 -12.11 -0.61 -8.67
C VAL A 127 -11.63 -0.46 -7.26
N THR A 128 -11.92 0.68 -6.65
CA THR A 128 -11.62 0.89 -5.24
C THR A 128 -12.81 1.54 -4.53
N GLU A 129 -13.04 1.18 -3.27
CA GLU A 129 -14.02 1.85 -2.43
C GLU A 129 -13.44 3.13 -1.83
N TYR A 130 -14.24 4.18 -1.79
CA TYR A 130 -13.96 5.40 -1.06
C TYR A 130 -15.03 5.61 0.01
N ASP A 131 -14.60 5.77 1.26
CA ASP A 131 -15.47 5.94 2.41
C ASP A 131 -15.76 7.44 2.63
N LEU A 132 -17.03 7.82 2.54
CA LEU A 132 -17.55 9.15 2.77
C LEU A 132 -18.03 9.35 4.22
N GLY A 133 -17.71 8.44 5.12
CA GLY A 133 -18.16 8.48 6.51
C GLY A 133 -19.67 8.26 6.63
N MET A 134 -20.42 9.25 7.16
CA MET A 134 -21.86 9.12 7.34
C MET A 134 -22.65 9.06 6.02
N ALA A 135 -22.08 9.55 4.91
CA ALA A 135 -22.70 9.48 3.58
C ALA A 135 -22.52 8.13 2.87
N GLY A 136 -21.87 7.15 3.53
CA GLY A 136 -21.69 5.80 3.00
C GLY A 136 -20.41 5.60 2.21
N LYS A 137 -20.41 4.61 1.33
CA LYS A 137 -19.27 4.27 0.47
C LYS A 137 -19.64 4.41 -0.99
N ILE A 138 -18.65 4.81 -1.78
CA ILE A 138 -18.77 4.82 -3.24
C ILE A 138 -17.66 3.98 -3.88
N HIS A 139 -17.92 3.47 -5.05
CA HIS A 139 -16.93 2.80 -5.87
C HIS A 139 -16.33 3.76 -6.88
N LEU A 140 -15.01 3.73 -7.01
CA LEU A 140 -14.25 4.49 -7.98
C LEU A 140 -13.56 3.52 -8.94
N GLN A 141 -13.97 3.50 -10.19
CA GLN A 141 -13.25 2.83 -11.26
C GLN A 141 -12.08 3.72 -11.68
N ASN A 142 -10.88 3.32 -11.33
CA ASN A 142 -9.66 4.03 -11.67
C ASN A 142 -8.95 3.34 -12.83
N THR A 143 -8.64 4.09 -13.87
CA THR A 143 -7.85 3.63 -15.02
C THR A 143 -6.67 4.55 -15.22
N GLN A 144 -5.48 3.97 -15.45
CA GLN A 144 -4.24 4.71 -15.59
C GLN A 144 -3.40 4.14 -16.74
N ASP A 145 -2.78 5.01 -17.53
CA ASP A 145 -1.69 4.62 -18.41
C ASP A 145 -0.40 4.38 -17.63
N LEU A 146 0.22 3.22 -17.82
CA LEU A 146 1.39 2.84 -17.03
C LEU A 146 2.67 3.58 -17.44
N GLY A 147 2.83 3.92 -18.71
CA GLY A 147 4.01 4.62 -19.22
C GLY A 147 4.08 6.07 -18.75
N SER A 148 3.00 6.80 -18.85
CA SER A 148 2.92 8.21 -18.48
C SER A 148 2.42 8.47 -17.06
N ARG A 149 1.83 7.47 -16.41
CA ARG A 149 1.09 7.64 -15.14
C ARG A 149 -0.16 8.50 -15.26
N TYR A 150 -0.64 8.77 -16.48
CA TYR A 150 -1.83 9.54 -16.73
C TYR A 150 -3.06 8.82 -16.20
N LYS A 151 -3.82 9.49 -15.33
CA LYS A 151 -5.07 8.99 -14.77
C LYS A 151 -6.22 9.48 -15.64
N PHE A 152 -6.97 8.55 -16.21
CA PHE A 152 -8.20 8.91 -16.91
C PHE A 152 -9.25 9.37 -15.90
N PRO A 153 -10.18 10.26 -16.28
CA PRO A 153 -11.27 10.66 -15.41
C PRO A 153 -11.96 9.41 -14.83
N PRO A 154 -12.01 9.24 -13.50
CA PRO A 154 -12.59 8.02 -12.92
C PRO A 154 -14.10 7.94 -13.13
N LEU A 155 -14.65 6.73 -13.16
CA LEU A 155 -16.08 6.51 -12.99
C LEU A 155 -16.37 6.36 -11.49
N SER A 156 -17.39 7.06 -11.00
CA SER A 156 -17.88 6.92 -9.62
C SER A 156 -19.32 6.41 -9.62
N GLY A 157 -19.65 5.50 -8.72
CA GLY A 157 -20.98 4.94 -8.59
C GLY A 157 -21.21 4.26 -7.25
N GLU A 158 -22.44 3.93 -6.94
CA GLU A 158 -22.83 3.21 -5.72
C GLU A 158 -22.35 1.75 -5.75
N CYS A 159 -22.26 1.17 -6.94
CA CYS A 159 -21.74 -0.16 -7.17
C CYS A 159 -20.90 -0.19 -8.45
N SER A 160 -20.10 -1.21 -8.58
CA SER A 160 -19.30 -1.45 -9.78
C SER A 160 -19.95 -2.55 -10.59
N VAL A 161 -20.63 -2.19 -11.67
CA VAL A 161 -21.33 -3.13 -12.57
C VAL A 161 -20.53 -3.29 -13.85
N GLY A 162 -20.47 -4.51 -14.37
CA GLY A 162 -19.66 -4.84 -15.54
C GLY A 162 -20.04 -4.05 -16.79
N GLU A 163 -21.33 -3.77 -16.98
CA GLU A 163 -21.85 -2.96 -18.09
C GLU A 163 -21.42 -1.50 -18.01
N GLU A 164 -21.43 -0.91 -16.81
CA GLU A 164 -20.96 0.47 -16.60
C GLU A 164 -19.45 0.59 -16.85
N ILE A 165 -18.67 -0.41 -16.40
CA ILE A 165 -17.23 -0.48 -16.67
C ILE A 165 -16.98 -0.60 -18.17
N ALA A 166 -17.78 -1.42 -18.89
CA ALA A 166 -17.68 -1.57 -20.33
C ALA A 166 -17.93 -0.24 -21.05
N GLY A 167 -19.01 0.47 -20.69
CA GLY A 167 -19.35 1.80 -21.23
C GLY A 167 -18.23 2.81 -20.96
N TYR A 168 -17.73 2.84 -19.72
CA TYR A 168 -16.63 3.68 -19.31
C TYR A 168 -15.34 3.42 -20.14
N LEU A 169 -14.94 2.16 -20.30
CA LEU A 169 -13.75 1.80 -21.07
C LEU A 169 -13.92 2.14 -22.55
N SER A 170 -15.10 1.86 -23.13
CA SER A 170 -15.41 2.19 -24.52
C SER A 170 -15.26 3.69 -24.78
N GLU A 171 -15.85 4.54 -23.94
CA GLU A 171 -15.69 6.00 -24.02
C GLU A 171 -14.22 6.42 -23.96
N ARG A 172 -13.43 5.86 -23.01
CA ARG A 172 -12.02 6.19 -22.87
C ARG A 172 -11.20 5.75 -24.07
N PHE A 173 -11.51 4.59 -24.66
CA PHE A 173 -10.85 4.10 -25.87
C PHE A 173 -11.18 4.99 -27.09
N CYS A 174 -12.42 5.43 -27.23
CA CYS A 174 -12.79 6.37 -28.28
C CYS A 174 -12.10 7.72 -28.12
N ARG A 175 -12.05 8.25 -26.90
CA ARG A 175 -11.54 9.60 -26.64
C ARG A 175 -10.03 9.69 -26.66
N PHE A 176 -9.34 8.69 -26.11
CA PHE A 176 -7.88 8.74 -25.89
C PHE A 176 -7.10 7.77 -26.79
N GLY A 177 -7.79 6.94 -27.56
CA GLY A 177 -7.22 5.82 -28.32
C GLY A 177 -6.99 4.59 -27.42
N PRO A 178 -7.33 3.38 -27.90
CA PRO A 178 -7.21 2.15 -27.10
C PRO A 178 -5.75 1.76 -26.88
N PRO A 179 -5.37 1.27 -25.66
CA PRO A 179 -4.05 0.71 -25.42
C PRO A 179 -3.87 -0.62 -26.18
N LEU A 180 -2.66 -1.13 -26.26
CA LEU A 180 -2.42 -2.48 -26.78
C LEU A 180 -2.87 -3.53 -25.76
N PHE A 181 -2.58 -3.30 -24.47
CA PHE A 181 -2.95 -4.18 -23.38
C PHE A 181 -3.74 -3.45 -22.30
N LEU A 182 -4.77 -4.11 -21.78
CA LEU A 182 -5.47 -3.68 -20.56
C LEU A 182 -5.14 -4.65 -19.41
N LYS A 183 -4.37 -4.16 -18.45
CA LYS A 183 -4.08 -4.88 -17.23
C LYS A 183 -5.22 -4.70 -16.24
N ARG A 184 -5.70 -5.83 -15.67
CA ARG A 184 -6.81 -5.84 -14.72
C ARG A 184 -6.66 -6.99 -13.72
N ASP A 185 -7.39 -6.92 -12.61
CA ASP A 185 -7.47 -8.03 -11.69
C ASP A 185 -8.43 -9.12 -12.18
N ASN A 186 -8.58 -10.18 -11.36
CA ASN A 186 -9.49 -11.29 -11.66
C ASN A 186 -10.92 -11.08 -11.14
N GLY A 187 -11.27 -9.87 -10.70
CA GLY A 187 -12.61 -9.52 -10.22
C GLY A 187 -13.69 -9.81 -11.28
N GLY A 188 -14.82 -10.34 -10.86
CA GLY A 188 -15.92 -10.72 -11.77
C GLY A 188 -16.41 -9.55 -12.62
N ASN A 189 -16.45 -8.35 -12.06
CA ASN A 189 -16.91 -7.14 -12.74
C ASN A 189 -15.96 -6.72 -13.88
N LEU A 190 -14.64 -6.80 -13.64
CA LEU A 190 -13.62 -6.49 -14.65
C LEU A 190 -13.48 -7.58 -15.72
N ASN A 191 -13.90 -8.83 -15.41
CA ASN A 191 -13.92 -9.95 -16.35
C ASN A 191 -15.33 -10.24 -16.91
N HIS A 192 -16.27 -9.32 -16.72
CA HIS A 192 -17.64 -9.43 -17.23
C HIS A 192 -17.68 -9.54 -18.76
N GLY A 193 -18.73 -10.20 -19.28
CA GLY A 193 -18.90 -10.39 -20.71
C GLY A 193 -18.94 -9.09 -21.51
N ALA A 194 -19.60 -8.05 -20.99
CA ALA A 194 -19.66 -6.74 -21.63
C ALA A 194 -18.26 -6.08 -21.73
N VAL A 195 -17.45 -6.17 -20.67
CA VAL A 195 -16.06 -5.66 -20.68
C VAL A 195 -15.23 -6.41 -21.72
N ASN A 196 -15.33 -7.74 -21.76
CA ASN A 196 -14.63 -8.54 -22.75
C ASN A 196 -15.09 -8.24 -24.18
N GLY A 197 -16.38 -7.92 -24.38
CA GLY A 197 -16.93 -7.45 -25.66
C GLY A 197 -16.26 -6.17 -26.14
N VAL A 198 -16.14 -5.17 -25.26
CA VAL A 198 -15.44 -3.91 -25.58
C VAL A 198 -13.96 -4.16 -25.91
N LEU A 199 -13.27 -5.00 -25.13
CA LEU A 199 -11.87 -5.33 -25.44
C LEU A 199 -11.74 -5.99 -26.81
N ALA A 200 -12.64 -6.89 -27.18
CA ALA A 200 -12.66 -7.54 -28.49
C ALA A 200 -12.95 -6.54 -29.61
N GLU A 201 -13.93 -5.63 -29.44
CA GLU A 201 -14.28 -4.61 -30.41
C GLU A 201 -13.07 -3.71 -30.77
N PHE A 202 -12.32 -3.26 -29.77
CA PHE A 202 -11.16 -2.41 -29.95
C PHE A 202 -9.85 -3.19 -30.15
N PHE A 203 -9.90 -4.52 -30.13
CA PHE A 203 -8.72 -5.39 -30.19
C PHE A 203 -7.69 -5.05 -29.07
N VAL A 204 -8.17 -4.78 -27.87
CA VAL A 204 -7.35 -4.58 -26.68
C VAL A 204 -7.10 -5.92 -26.01
N LEU A 205 -5.85 -6.29 -25.82
CA LEU A 205 -5.47 -7.59 -25.28
C LEU A 205 -5.52 -7.56 -23.74
N PRO A 206 -6.29 -8.47 -23.09
CA PRO A 206 -6.38 -8.51 -21.64
C PRO A 206 -5.09 -9.06 -21.01
N LEU A 207 -4.68 -8.44 -19.90
CA LEU A 207 -3.55 -8.88 -19.07
C LEU A 207 -4.02 -9.05 -17.63
N ASN A 208 -4.53 -10.23 -17.30
CA ASN A 208 -5.07 -10.53 -16.00
C ASN A 208 -3.95 -10.78 -14.98
N SER A 209 -4.13 -10.26 -13.76
CA SER A 209 -3.20 -10.43 -12.65
C SER A 209 -3.12 -11.91 -12.21
N PRO A 210 -1.96 -12.40 -11.73
CA PRO A 210 -1.88 -13.70 -11.11
C PRO A 210 -2.77 -13.77 -9.87
N VAL A 211 -3.38 -14.91 -9.63
CA VAL A 211 -4.20 -15.14 -8.43
C VAL A 211 -3.30 -15.08 -7.19
N TYR A 212 -3.74 -14.39 -6.14
CA TYR A 212 -3.05 -14.22 -4.86
C TYR A 212 -1.65 -13.57 -4.92
N TYR A 213 -1.37 -12.77 -5.95
CA TYR A 213 -0.10 -12.07 -6.07
C TYR A 213 -0.30 -10.54 -6.09
N ALA A 214 -0.58 -9.96 -4.93
CA ALA A 214 -0.81 -8.52 -4.75
C ALA A 214 0.31 -7.60 -5.32
N PRO A 215 1.62 -7.93 -5.23
CA PRO A 215 2.67 -7.07 -5.79
C PRO A 215 2.55 -6.79 -7.29
N TYR A 216 1.83 -7.64 -8.03
CA TYR A 216 1.57 -7.43 -9.45
C TYR A 216 0.76 -6.17 -9.73
N ASN A 217 -0.14 -5.77 -8.81
CA ASN A 217 -1.03 -4.62 -8.95
C ASN A 217 -0.51 -3.34 -8.29
N GLY A 218 0.71 -3.33 -7.75
CA GLY A 218 1.25 -2.20 -7.00
C GLY A 218 1.18 -0.83 -7.70
N ALA A 219 1.21 -0.78 -9.03
CA ALA A 219 1.11 0.47 -9.77
C ALA A 219 -0.31 1.10 -9.69
N ILE A 220 -1.36 0.28 -9.76
CA ILE A 220 -2.75 0.78 -9.65
C ILE A 220 -3.11 1.05 -8.19
N GLU A 221 -2.64 0.24 -7.25
CA GLU A 221 -2.82 0.47 -5.81
C GLU A 221 -2.22 1.82 -5.38
N GLU A 222 -1.01 2.15 -5.86
CA GLU A 222 -0.41 3.46 -5.64
C GLU A 222 -1.23 4.59 -6.27
N SER A 223 -1.70 4.38 -7.50
CA SER A 223 -2.58 5.33 -8.19
C SER A 223 -3.87 5.60 -7.42
N GLN A 224 -4.51 4.56 -6.89
CA GLN A 224 -5.71 4.68 -6.06
C GLN A 224 -5.42 5.42 -4.76
N ARG A 225 -4.27 5.14 -4.11
CA ARG A 225 -3.85 5.84 -2.90
C ARG A 225 -3.65 7.33 -3.13
N GLU A 226 -2.99 7.73 -4.23
CA GLU A 226 -2.83 9.13 -4.64
C GLU A 226 -4.18 9.79 -4.89
N LEU A 227 -5.08 9.12 -5.64
CA LEU A 227 -6.41 9.65 -5.96
C LEU A 227 -7.23 9.87 -4.68
N LYS A 228 -7.28 8.89 -3.79
CA LYS A 228 -7.99 9.00 -2.51
C LYS A 228 -7.43 10.12 -1.62
N ALA A 229 -6.11 10.30 -1.60
CA ALA A 229 -5.50 11.39 -0.84
C ALA A 229 -5.89 12.76 -1.41
N CYS A 230 -5.84 12.93 -2.73
CA CYS A 230 -6.23 14.17 -3.40
C CYS A 230 -7.73 14.47 -3.23
N LEU A 231 -8.59 13.45 -3.34
CA LEU A 231 -10.03 13.59 -3.06
C LEU A 231 -10.29 14.05 -1.63
N ARG A 232 -9.60 13.48 -0.65
CA ARG A 232 -9.75 13.88 0.76
C ARG A 232 -9.40 15.36 0.97
N GLU A 233 -8.34 15.85 0.32
CA GLU A 233 -7.96 17.26 0.39
C GLU A 233 -9.06 18.19 -0.19
N LYS A 234 -9.77 17.75 -1.25
CA LYS A 234 -10.81 18.53 -1.91
C LYS A 234 -12.16 18.50 -1.20
N LEU A 235 -12.49 17.39 -0.56
CA LEU A 235 -13.79 17.21 0.11
C LEU A 235 -13.88 17.88 1.48
N ILE A 236 -12.75 18.13 2.17
CA ILE A 236 -12.75 18.79 3.48
C ILE A 236 -13.40 20.19 3.46
N PRO A 237 -13.12 21.08 2.50
CA PRO A 237 -13.70 22.41 2.45
C PRO A 237 -15.21 22.43 2.14
N ASP A 238 -15.68 21.45 1.34
CA ASP A 238 -17.00 21.46 0.70
C ASP A 238 -17.98 20.41 1.25
N LEU A 239 -17.65 19.78 2.38
CA LEU A 239 -18.50 18.73 2.97
C LEU A 239 -19.96 19.14 3.21
N PRO A 240 -20.31 20.42 3.51
CA PRO A 240 -21.69 20.87 3.57
C PRO A 240 -22.40 20.96 2.22
N ASP A 241 -21.64 21.11 1.12
CA ASP A 241 -22.16 21.33 -0.23
C ASP A 241 -22.08 20.08 -1.15
N LEU A 242 -21.87 18.89 -0.57
CA LEU A 242 -21.87 17.60 -1.32
C LEU A 242 -23.19 17.37 -2.08
N GLU A 243 -24.27 18.04 -1.71
CA GLU A 243 -25.54 17.97 -2.42
C GLU A 243 -25.50 18.69 -3.78
N ASN A 244 -24.56 19.61 -4.01
CA ASN A 244 -24.50 20.43 -5.21
C ASN A 244 -23.52 19.92 -6.28
N HIS A 245 -22.56 19.04 -5.93
CA HIS A 245 -21.60 18.48 -6.89
C HIS A 245 -21.50 16.96 -6.75
N SER A 246 -21.67 16.27 -7.86
CA SER A 246 -21.51 14.80 -7.85
C SER A 246 -20.05 14.41 -7.55
N MET A 247 -19.87 13.27 -6.85
CA MET A 247 -18.53 12.70 -6.60
C MET A 247 -17.72 12.48 -7.88
N ALA A 248 -18.38 12.34 -9.02
CA ALA A 248 -17.73 12.24 -10.33
C ALA A 248 -16.90 13.49 -10.64
N VAL A 249 -17.42 14.68 -10.35
CA VAL A 249 -16.72 15.95 -10.58
C VAL A 249 -15.48 16.06 -9.69
N TYR A 250 -15.59 15.75 -8.39
CA TYR A 250 -14.45 15.75 -7.48
C TYR A 250 -13.37 14.74 -7.88
N ALA A 251 -13.78 13.56 -8.32
CA ALA A 251 -12.86 12.52 -8.78
C ALA A 251 -12.14 12.93 -10.08
N GLU A 252 -12.84 13.58 -11.01
CA GLU A 252 -12.26 14.13 -12.23
C GLU A 252 -11.28 15.25 -11.94
N VAL A 253 -11.64 16.22 -11.09
CA VAL A 253 -10.74 17.30 -10.68
C VAL A 253 -9.51 16.76 -9.97
N ALA A 254 -9.66 15.77 -9.08
CA ALA A 254 -8.53 15.14 -8.42
C ALA A 254 -7.59 14.43 -9.42
N ALA A 255 -8.13 13.72 -10.39
CA ALA A 255 -7.34 13.07 -11.43
C ALA A 255 -6.63 14.12 -12.31
N HIS A 256 -7.32 15.21 -12.68
CA HIS A 256 -6.74 16.33 -13.41
C HIS A 256 -5.55 16.94 -12.67
N ASP A 257 -5.71 17.28 -11.40
CA ASP A 257 -4.63 17.87 -10.59
C ASP A 257 -3.42 16.93 -10.47
N LEU A 258 -3.68 15.64 -10.26
CA LEU A 258 -2.62 14.63 -10.20
C LEU A 258 -1.88 14.49 -11.53
N ASN A 259 -2.56 14.66 -12.66
CA ASN A 259 -1.96 14.62 -13.99
C ASN A 259 -1.07 15.84 -14.30
N HIS A 260 -1.24 16.94 -13.57
CA HIS A 260 -0.47 18.17 -13.73
C HIS A 260 0.62 18.35 -12.67
N ARG A 261 0.77 17.39 -11.72
CA ARG A 261 1.89 17.38 -10.77
C ARG A 261 3.17 16.92 -11.46
N LEU A 262 4.30 17.58 -11.18
CA LEU A 262 5.62 17.16 -11.62
C LEU A 262 5.98 15.81 -10.98
N ARG A 263 6.49 14.87 -11.78
CA ARG A 263 6.84 13.53 -11.32
C ARG A 263 8.32 13.23 -11.50
N PRO A 264 9.08 12.95 -10.42
CA PRO A 264 10.49 12.57 -10.54
C PRO A 264 10.70 11.34 -11.44
N CYS A 265 9.77 10.36 -11.40
CA CYS A 265 9.84 9.16 -12.24
C CYS A 265 9.61 9.43 -13.74
N LEU A 266 9.17 10.63 -14.11
CA LEU A 266 8.99 11.11 -15.47
C LEU A 266 10.02 12.23 -15.82
N ASN A 267 11.17 12.21 -15.17
CA ASN A 267 12.24 13.21 -15.35
C ASN A 267 11.74 14.66 -15.14
N GLY A 268 10.86 14.86 -14.17
CA GLY A 268 10.30 16.17 -13.85
C GLY A 268 9.17 16.64 -14.78
N LYS A 269 8.75 15.82 -15.74
CA LYS A 269 7.54 16.09 -16.55
C LYS A 269 6.27 15.73 -15.79
N THR A 270 5.14 16.30 -16.19
CA THR A 270 3.82 15.90 -15.69
C THR A 270 3.29 14.68 -16.47
N SER A 271 2.36 13.93 -15.88
CA SER A 271 1.70 12.82 -16.57
C SER A 271 0.99 13.26 -17.85
N CYS A 272 0.36 14.44 -17.79
CA CYS A 272 -0.30 15.05 -18.95
C CYS A 272 0.69 15.35 -20.09
N GLN A 273 1.83 15.98 -19.77
CA GLN A 273 2.87 16.27 -20.78
C GLN A 273 3.38 15.00 -21.46
N VAL A 274 3.61 13.91 -20.69
CA VAL A 274 4.11 12.66 -21.25
C VAL A 274 3.05 11.94 -22.07
N PHE A 275 1.80 11.86 -21.58
CA PHE A 275 0.74 11.15 -22.29
C PHE A 275 0.35 11.79 -23.63
N PHE A 276 0.34 13.14 -23.70
CA PHE A 276 -0.02 13.89 -24.89
C PHE A 276 1.18 14.35 -25.72
N SER A 277 2.39 13.87 -25.40
CA SER A 277 3.59 14.21 -26.20
C SER A 277 3.47 13.68 -27.62
N PRO A 278 3.60 14.55 -28.64
CA PRO A 278 3.50 14.12 -30.03
C PRO A 278 4.55 13.07 -30.38
N GLY A 279 4.13 11.96 -31.01
CA GLY A 279 5.03 10.93 -31.51
C GLY A 279 5.61 9.95 -30.47
N GLU A 280 5.40 10.21 -29.16
CA GLU A 280 5.90 9.29 -28.12
C GLU A 280 4.92 8.11 -27.85
N ARG A 281 3.67 8.23 -28.27
CA ARG A 281 2.64 7.21 -28.07
C ARG A 281 2.39 6.42 -29.38
N PRO A 282 2.70 5.11 -29.40
CA PRO A 282 2.42 4.30 -30.58
C PRO A 282 0.91 4.12 -30.76
N VAL A 283 0.50 4.16 -32.01
CA VAL A 283 -0.89 3.86 -32.43
C VAL A 283 -0.84 2.54 -33.17
N PHE A 284 -1.63 1.58 -32.74
CA PHE A 284 -1.73 0.26 -33.35
C PHE A 284 -3.04 0.14 -34.13
N SER A 285 -2.97 -0.16 -35.41
CA SER A 285 -4.12 -0.56 -36.21
C SER A 285 -4.72 -1.90 -35.73
N LYS A 286 -5.96 -2.19 -36.10
CA LYS A 286 -6.58 -3.49 -35.78
C LYS A 286 -5.78 -4.66 -36.37
N LEU A 287 -5.18 -4.49 -37.54
CA LEU A 287 -4.35 -5.51 -38.18
C LEU A 287 -3.09 -5.79 -37.39
N GLU A 288 -2.34 -4.74 -37.02
CA GLU A 288 -1.12 -4.89 -36.20
C GLU A 288 -1.43 -5.54 -34.84
N ARG A 289 -2.56 -5.19 -34.21
CA ARG A 289 -2.98 -5.81 -32.94
C ARG A 289 -3.26 -7.31 -33.10
N ARG A 290 -3.82 -7.72 -34.25
CA ARG A 290 -4.06 -9.11 -34.58
C ARG A 290 -2.77 -9.86 -34.81
N GLU A 291 -1.85 -9.30 -35.59
CA GLU A 291 -0.53 -9.88 -35.80
C GLU A 291 0.25 -10.05 -34.49
N ILE A 292 0.19 -9.04 -33.61
CA ILE A 292 0.79 -9.12 -32.27
C ILE A 292 0.14 -10.25 -31.45
N TYR A 293 -1.17 -10.38 -31.51
CA TYR A 293 -1.88 -11.47 -30.81
C TYR A 293 -1.44 -12.84 -31.30
N ASP A 294 -1.32 -13.03 -32.61
CA ASP A 294 -0.90 -14.30 -33.22
C ASP A 294 0.55 -14.65 -32.81
N ILE A 295 1.45 -13.67 -32.82
CA ILE A 295 2.85 -13.83 -32.32
C ILE A 295 2.86 -14.24 -30.84
N LEU A 296 1.99 -13.64 -30.03
CA LEU A 296 1.87 -13.98 -28.62
C LEU A 296 1.35 -15.39 -28.41
N LEU A 297 0.34 -15.82 -29.19
CA LEU A 297 -0.20 -17.18 -29.12
C LEU A 297 0.85 -18.23 -29.46
N GLU A 298 1.61 -18.04 -30.53
CA GLU A 298 2.70 -18.95 -30.88
C GLU A 298 3.73 -19.08 -29.73
N ARG A 299 4.02 -17.96 -29.08
CA ARG A 299 4.92 -17.98 -27.92
C ARG A 299 4.34 -18.69 -26.73
N VAL A 300 3.04 -18.48 -26.42
CA VAL A 300 2.32 -19.19 -25.37
C VAL A 300 2.43 -20.71 -25.58
N GLU A 301 2.18 -21.20 -26.78
CA GLU A 301 2.26 -22.64 -27.07
C GLU A 301 3.69 -23.17 -26.83
N ARG A 302 4.72 -22.44 -27.24
CA ARG A 302 6.13 -22.83 -26.96
C ARG A 302 6.42 -22.88 -25.47
N ILE A 303 5.92 -21.92 -24.69
CA ILE A 303 6.09 -21.89 -23.24
C ILE A 303 5.37 -23.08 -22.59
N LEU A 304 4.12 -23.37 -22.98
CA LEU A 304 3.36 -24.50 -22.45
C LEU A 304 4.04 -25.83 -22.70
N VAL A 305 4.59 -26.02 -23.89
CA VAL A 305 5.38 -27.22 -24.24
C VAL A 305 6.62 -27.31 -23.34
N SER A 306 7.35 -26.19 -23.12
CA SER A 306 8.53 -26.18 -22.26
C SER A 306 8.21 -26.46 -20.78
N MET A 307 7.04 -26.01 -20.31
CA MET A 307 6.56 -26.27 -18.94
C MET A 307 5.96 -27.66 -18.77
N ASN A 308 5.64 -28.36 -19.85
CA ASN A 308 4.86 -29.59 -19.86
C ASN A 308 3.54 -29.50 -19.06
N GLN A 309 2.87 -28.33 -19.14
CA GLN A 309 1.63 -28.01 -18.45
C GLN A 309 0.67 -27.32 -19.41
N PHE A 310 -0.61 -27.74 -19.44
CA PHE A 310 -1.59 -27.26 -20.41
C PHE A 310 -2.93 -26.85 -19.78
N ASP A 311 -2.99 -26.80 -18.45
CA ASP A 311 -4.20 -26.36 -17.75
C ASP A 311 -4.44 -24.85 -17.90
N LYS A 312 -5.60 -24.37 -17.47
CA LYS A 312 -5.99 -22.97 -17.56
C LYS A 312 -4.98 -22.05 -16.84
N SER A 313 -4.49 -22.45 -15.68
CA SER A 313 -3.54 -21.64 -14.88
C SER A 313 -2.19 -21.51 -15.59
N ALA A 314 -1.69 -22.61 -16.18
CA ALA A 314 -0.49 -22.62 -16.99
C ALA A 314 -0.63 -21.73 -18.24
N ARG A 315 -1.79 -21.77 -18.94
CA ARG A 315 -2.07 -20.89 -20.08
C ARG A 315 -2.07 -19.42 -19.71
N GLU A 316 -2.71 -19.05 -18.60
CA GLU A 316 -2.68 -17.68 -18.07
C GLU A 316 -1.28 -17.23 -17.65
N ALA A 317 -0.49 -18.11 -17.06
CA ALA A 317 0.90 -17.83 -16.73
C ALA A 317 1.77 -17.65 -17.98
N ALA A 318 1.64 -18.56 -18.96
CA ALA A 318 2.34 -18.49 -20.24
C ALA A 318 1.99 -17.21 -21.02
N TRP A 319 0.71 -16.80 -20.99
CA TRP A 319 0.26 -15.54 -21.58
C TRP A 319 0.98 -14.33 -20.96
N ARG A 320 1.01 -14.21 -19.63
CA ARG A 320 1.71 -13.12 -18.94
C ARG A 320 3.19 -13.07 -19.29
N ILE A 321 3.84 -14.22 -19.36
CA ILE A 321 5.25 -14.37 -19.75
C ILE A 321 5.46 -13.93 -21.21
N ALA A 322 4.61 -14.39 -22.12
CA ALA A 322 4.70 -14.04 -23.55
C ALA A 322 4.55 -12.53 -23.76
N VAL A 323 3.55 -11.91 -23.08
CA VAL A 323 3.30 -10.46 -23.13
C VAL A 323 4.49 -9.69 -22.57
N GLU A 324 5.02 -10.09 -21.43
CA GLU A 324 6.17 -9.42 -20.83
C GLU A 324 7.40 -9.48 -21.72
N PHE A 325 7.70 -10.64 -22.27
CA PHE A 325 8.80 -10.78 -23.21
C PHE A 325 8.62 -9.90 -24.46
N TYR A 326 7.39 -9.85 -25.00
CA TYR A 326 7.07 -8.98 -26.12
C TYR A 326 7.31 -7.52 -25.79
N LEU A 327 6.77 -7.04 -24.66
CA LEU A 327 6.92 -5.66 -24.20
C LEU A 327 8.39 -5.30 -24.00
N GLN A 328 9.17 -6.22 -23.44
CA GLN A 328 10.61 -6.02 -23.23
C GLN A 328 11.40 -6.01 -24.55
N SER A 329 11.10 -6.93 -25.47
CA SER A 329 11.77 -7.00 -26.80
C SER A 329 11.50 -5.78 -27.66
N LYS A 330 10.35 -5.12 -27.49
CA LYS A 330 9.99 -3.87 -28.17
C LYS A 330 10.48 -2.62 -27.45
N GLY A 331 11.13 -2.75 -26.30
CA GLY A 331 11.59 -1.63 -25.51
C GLY A 331 10.47 -0.84 -24.80
N PHE A 332 9.27 -1.42 -24.68
CA PHE A 332 8.15 -0.77 -24.01
C PHE A 332 8.25 -0.83 -22.47
N ILE A 333 9.00 -1.80 -21.97
CA ILE A 333 9.31 -1.96 -20.56
C ILE A 333 10.78 -2.30 -20.35
N LYS A 334 11.26 -2.00 -19.13
CA LYS A 334 12.53 -2.48 -18.61
C LYS A 334 12.30 -3.29 -17.35
N VAL A 335 12.82 -4.51 -17.32
CA VAL A 335 12.69 -5.40 -16.16
C VAL A 335 13.98 -5.32 -15.35
N HIS A 336 13.85 -4.91 -14.09
CA HIS A 336 14.94 -4.89 -13.13
C HIS A 336 14.87 -6.15 -12.28
N ILE A 337 15.84 -7.04 -12.48
CA ILE A 337 15.99 -8.28 -11.70
C ILE A 337 17.01 -8.00 -10.59
N PRO A 338 16.70 -8.29 -9.31
CA PRO A 338 17.66 -8.12 -8.24
C PRO A 338 18.85 -9.06 -8.39
N ARG A 339 20.05 -8.60 -8.03
CA ARG A 339 21.29 -9.37 -8.16
C ARG A 339 21.34 -10.63 -7.26
N LYS A 340 20.47 -10.71 -6.23
CA LYS A 340 20.31 -11.90 -5.39
C LYS A 340 18.84 -12.33 -5.50
N VAL A 341 18.56 -13.25 -6.39
CA VAL A 341 17.26 -13.94 -6.44
C VAL A 341 17.28 -14.99 -5.36
N SER A 342 16.29 -14.94 -4.43
CA SER A 342 16.01 -16.09 -3.57
C SER A 342 15.65 -17.29 -4.46
N PRO A 343 16.12 -18.51 -4.17
CA PRO A 343 15.89 -19.68 -5.04
C PRO A 343 14.42 -19.96 -5.37
N ASN A 344 13.49 -19.42 -4.58
CA ASN A 344 12.05 -19.59 -4.75
C ASN A 344 11.40 -18.59 -5.73
N LEU A 345 12.16 -17.70 -6.35
CA LEU A 345 11.70 -16.70 -7.32
C LEU A 345 12.54 -16.70 -8.60
N THR A 346 13.26 -17.77 -8.89
CA THR A 346 13.92 -17.94 -10.16
C THR A 346 12.86 -17.91 -11.25
N PRO A 347 12.93 -16.95 -12.21
CA PRO A 347 12.19 -17.12 -13.45
C PRO A 347 12.68 -18.42 -14.07
N ILE A 348 11.78 -19.24 -14.56
CA ILE A 348 12.06 -20.46 -15.33
C ILE A 348 12.74 -20.12 -16.66
N PHE A 349 13.72 -19.21 -16.66
CA PHE A 349 14.38 -18.70 -17.87
C PHE A 349 15.88 -18.49 -17.67
N ASP A 350 16.57 -19.59 -17.38
CA ASP A 350 17.96 -19.76 -17.76
C ASP A 350 18.10 -21.17 -18.37
N SER A 351 17.75 -21.27 -19.63
CA SER A 351 18.30 -22.23 -20.59
C SER A 351 17.81 -21.89 -22.00
#